data_0b87d24144d162a21469b10f59affd2f
#
_entry.id   0b87d24144d162a21469b10f59affd2f
#
_cell.length_a   1.000
_cell.length_b   1.000
_cell.length_c   1.000
_cell.angle_alpha   90.00
_cell.angle_beta   90.00
_cell.angle_gamma   90.00
#
_symmetry.space_group_name_H-M   'P 1'
#
loop_
_entity.id
_entity.type
_entity.pdbx_description
1 polymer ?
#
loop_
_entity_poly.entity_id
_entity_poly.type
_entity_poly.pdbx_seq_one_letter_code
_entity_poly.pdbx_strand_id
1 'polypeptide(L)' 'MDNQNLKAFITVANCGSFSESAEQLYLTQSAISKRIAQLEQQIGKKLFDRIARQ' A
#
# COMPACT_ATOMS: atom_id res chain seq x y z
N MET A 1 -9.96 8.58 8.38
CA MET A 1 -9.03 7.80 7.55
C MET A 1 -8.12 6.98 8.43
N ASP A 2 -7.89 5.76 8.05
CA ASP A 2 -7.05 4.86 8.82
C ASP A 2 -5.58 5.18 8.62
N ASN A 3 -4.88 5.50 9.70
CA ASN A 3 -3.47 5.83 9.63
C ASN A 3 -2.63 4.67 9.09
N GLN A 4 -3.05 3.44 9.35
CA GLN A 4 -2.31 2.28 8.88
C GLN A 4 -2.37 2.16 7.38
N ASN A 5 -3.50 2.48 6.79
CA ASN A 5 -3.62 2.45 5.33
C ASN A 5 -2.73 3.52 4.70
N LEU A 6 -2.73 4.70 5.27
CA LEU A 6 -1.90 5.78 4.77
C LEU A 6 -0.42 5.45 4.94
N LYS A 7 -0.07 4.84 6.05
CA LYS A 7 1.31 4.46 6.29
C LYS A 7 1.79 3.43 5.27
N ALA A 8 0.94 2.47 4.96
CA ALA A 8 1.28 1.48 3.94
C ALA A 8 1.52 2.15 2.59
N PHE A 9 0.66 3.09 2.25
CA PHE A 9 0.80 3.81 0.99
C PHE A 9 2.13 4.57 0.93
N ILE A 10 2.45 5.30 1.98
CA ILE A 10 3.67 6.09 2.00
C ILE A 10 4.90 5.18 1.94
N THR A 11 4.87 4.07 2.66
CA THR A 11 5.98 3.15 2.67
C THR A 11 6.23 2.57 1.29
N VAL A 12 5.16 2.15 0.61
CA VAL A 12 5.29 1.61 -0.74
C VAL A 12 5.80 2.68 -1.70
N ALA A 13 5.32 3.90 -1.56
CA ALA A 13 5.77 4.99 -2.42
C ALA A 13 7.26 5.26 -2.26
N ASN A 14 7.75 5.16 -1.03
CA ASN A 14 9.17 5.40 -0.78
C ASN A 14 10.04 4.24 -1.21
N CYS A 15 9.58 3.01 -0.99
CA CYS A 15 10.36 1.82 -1.32
C CYS A 15 10.26 1.43 -2.78
N GLY A 16 9.13 1.72 -3.38
CA GLY A 16 8.86 1.28 -4.74
C GLY A 16 8.62 -0.21 -4.85
N SER A 17 8.34 -0.88 -3.73
CA SER A 17 8.17 -2.32 -3.71
C SER A 17 7.22 -2.73 -2.61
N PHE A 18 6.24 -3.56 -2.96
CA PHE A 18 5.32 -4.12 -1.97
C PHE A 18 6.05 -5.07 -1.03
N SER A 19 6.99 -5.82 -1.58
CA SER A 19 7.75 -6.80 -0.81
C SER A 19 8.55 -6.14 0.29
N GLU A 20 9.30 -5.10 -0.05
CA GLU A 20 10.09 -4.39 0.95
C GLU A 20 9.22 -3.67 1.96
N SER A 21 8.12 -3.10 1.47
CA SER A 21 7.21 -2.40 2.38
C SER A 21 6.63 -3.37 3.41
N ALA A 22 6.27 -4.57 2.97
CA ALA A 22 5.75 -5.57 3.88
C ALA A 22 6.77 -5.92 4.95
N GLU A 23 8.03 -6.05 4.56
CA GLU A 23 9.08 -6.33 5.52
C GLU A 23 9.25 -5.21 6.52
N GLN A 24 9.24 -3.98 6.04
CA GLN A 24 9.43 -2.83 6.92
C GLN A 24 8.29 -2.69 7.92
N LEU A 25 7.08 -3.03 7.51
CA LEU A 25 5.91 -2.90 8.36
C LEU A 25 5.55 -4.19 9.07
N TYR A 26 6.36 -5.24 8.89
CA TYR A 26 6.12 -6.55 9.52
C TYR A 26 4.76 -7.11 9.10
N LEU A 27 4.45 -6.95 7.82
CA LEU A 27 3.18 -7.43 7.25
C LEU A 27 3.46 -8.30 6.05
N THR A 28 2.43 -9.01 5.60
CA THR A 28 2.54 -9.75 4.35
C THR A 28 2.25 -8.80 3.18
N GLN A 29 2.66 -9.22 1.98
CA GLN A 29 2.35 -8.43 0.79
C GLN A 29 0.84 -8.33 0.58
N SER A 30 0.11 -9.40 0.88
CA SER A 30 -1.35 -9.38 0.78
C SER A 30 -1.94 -8.32 1.70
N ALA A 31 -1.41 -8.19 2.91
CA ALA A 31 -1.89 -7.20 3.85
C ALA A 31 -1.62 -5.79 3.33
N ILE A 32 -0.44 -5.57 2.75
CA ILE A 32 -0.12 -4.27 2.19
C ILE A 32 -1.09 -3.93 1.06
N SER A 33 -1.30 -4.86 0.14
CA SER A 33 -2.22 -4.64 -0.97
C SER A 33 -3.62 -4.31 -0.48
N LYS A 34 -4.06 -5.00 0.54
CA LYS A 34 -5.40 -4.78 1.10
C LYS A 34 -5.53 -3.40 1.71
N ARG A 35 -4.50 -2.97 2.44
CA ARG A 35 -4.53 -1.65 3.06
C ARG A 35 -4.56 -0.55 2.01
N ILE A 36 -3.81 -0.71 0.94
CA ILE A 36 -3.79 0.27 -0.12
C ILE A 36 -5.12 0.28 -0.87
N ALA A 37 -5.70 -0.90 -1.09
CA ALA A 37 -7.01 -0.98 -1.74
C ALA A 37 -8.07 -0.26 -0.91
N GLN A 38 -8.01 -0.41 0.41
CA GLN A 38 -8.95 0.29 1.28
C GLN A 38 -8.77 1.80 1.20
N LEU A 39 -7.52 2.25 1.17
CA LEU A 39 -7.24 3.66 1.03
C LEU A 39 -7.77 4.20 -0.29
N GLU A 40 -7.55 3.45 -1.36
CA GLU A 40 -8.04 3.84 -2.67
C GLU A 40 -9.55 3.98 -2.69
N GLN A 41 -10.25 3.07 -2.00
CA GLN A 41 -11.70 3.17 -1.89
C GLN A 41 -12.14 4.43 -1.16
N GLN A 42 -11.42 4.77 -0.11
CA GLN A 42 -11.76 5.96 0.66
C GLN A 42 -11.55 7.24 -0.14
N ILE A 43 -10.51 7.26 -0.94
CA ILE A 43 -10.20 8.43 -1.77
C ILE A 43 -11.02 8.44 -3.05
N GLY A 44 -11.38 7.27 -3.55
CA GLY A 44 -12.10 7.15 -4.80
C GLY A 44 -11.20 7.17 -6.00
N LYS A 45 -9.91 6.88 -5.82
CA LYS A 45 -8.94 6.88 -6.91
C LYS A 45 -7.97 5.75 -6.72
N LYS A 46 -7.43 5.28 -7.83
CA LYS A 46 -6.35 4.29 -7.80
C LYS A 46 -5.02 4.98 -7.67
N LEU A 47 -4.23 4.54 -6.70
CA LEU A 47 -2.96 5.18 -6.38
C LEU A 47 -1.78 4.46 -6.99
N PHE A 48 -1.82 3.12 -7.01
CA PHE A 48 -0.70 2.32 -7.49
C PHE A 48 -1.10 1.39 -8.60
N ASP A 49 -1.90 1.88 -9.53
CA ASP A 49 -2.38 1.03 -10.60
C ASP A 49 -1.22 0.41 -11.37
N ARG A 50 -0.22 1.20 -11.71
CA ARG A 50 0.91 0.71 -12.47
C ARG A 50 1.83 -0.16 -11.64
N ILE A 51 2.05 0.22 -10.39
CA ILE A 51 2.94 -0.53 -9.52
C ILE A 51 2.37 -1.90 -9.25
N ALA A 52 1.07 -1.99 -9.05
CA ALA A 52 0.41 -3.27 -8.77
C ALA A 52 0.52 -4.24 -9.94
N ARG A 53 0.77 -3.75 -11.12
CA ARG A 53 0.83 -4.59 -12.31
C ARG A 53 2.21 -5.11 -12.60
N GLN A 54 3.17 -4.69 -11.86
CA GLN A 54 4.54 -5.16 -12.06
C GLN A 54 4.77 -6.50 -11.33
#